data_7af6f3207112f11170d2e9f9c97258c9
#
_entry.id   7af6f3207112f11170d2e9f9c97258c9
#
_cell.length_a   1.000
_cell.length_b   1.000
_cell.length_c   1.000
_cell.angle_alpha   90.00
_cell.angle_beta   90.00
_cell.angle_gamma   90.00
#
_symmetry.space_group_name_H-M   'P 1'
#
loop_
_entity.id
_entity.type
_entity.pdbx_description
1 polymer ?
#
loop_
_entity_poly.entity_id
_entity_poly.type
_entity_poly.pdbx_seq_one_letter_code
_entity_poly.pdbx_strand_id
1 'polypeptide(L)'
;MKAPKFREFISEKVQRSDIQVAILTKLNADSKAIVSNMILKECKKRNIPCYIINTSEAWVSKNDLEKGTLLVSNIDGEDNEAEFELSKTICFVRAGVLEDETGLALLSTFENAGAFMINTRNGMLTCDNKMSAYISFERDNIPTPRTALISNEKGLIHAHEKLGGKYPVIMKTLTGTQGIGVSVVESEKSMISVAQSLWKFGAALLLQEFLKFDFDVRTIVVDGRILASTKRISAKKDFRSNRHREATTEPYKLSGDERTVVLQAARSVGAYMVGVDHAIVNNQLYVLECNGSPGMGSEFALYNTAKREDTYIGKTTTENVLKELFDYLTQDVHRKYSFTREAGFHERINIDGYGPVRAKLDTGNGTSASMFHV
;
A
#
# COMPACT_ATOMS: atom_id res chain seq x y z
N MET A 1 -15.50 27.67 -22.97
CA MET A 1 -15.93 27.45 -21.56
C MET A 1 -14.82 27.98 -20.67
N LYS A 2 -15.09 28.90 -19.75
CA LYS A 2 -14.07 29.39 -18.81
C LYS A 2 -13.80 28.31 -17.78
N ALA A 3 -12.53 27.91 -17.62
CA ALA A 3 -12.15 27.02 -16.54
C ALA A 3 -12.55 27.64 -15.21
N PRO A 4 -13.15 26.89 -14.27
CA PRO A 4 -13.50 27.41 -12.95
C PRO A 4 -12.24 27.91 -12.24
N LYS A 5 -12.32 29.06 -11.61
CA LYS A 5 -11.20 29.65 -10.88
C LYS A 5 -10.79 28.70 -9.75
N PHE A 6 -9.51 28.46 -9.60
CA PHE A 6 -8.92 27.58 -8.57
C PHE A 6 -9.49 27.77 -7.16
N ARG A 7 -9.93 28.98 -6.79
CA ARG A 7 -10.63 29.28 -5.54
C ARG A 7 -12.05 28.74 -5.44
N GLU A 8 -12.76 28.53 -6.56
CA GLU A 8 -14.12 27.97 -6.56
C GLU A 8 -14.07 26.45 -6.40
N PHE A 9 -13.03 25.81 -6.93
CA PHE A 9 -12.80 24.35 -6.77
C PHE A 9 -12.47 23.95 -5.32
N ILE A 10 -11.94 24.87 -4.48
CA ILE A 10 -11.55 24.63 -3.08
C ILE A 10 -12.71 24.95 -2.09
N SER A 11 -13.81 25.57 -2.53
CA SER A 11 -14.84 26.11 -1.62
C SER A 11 -16.06 25.22 -1.39
N GLU A 12 -16.26 24.14 -2.13
CA GLU A 12 -17.32 23.21 -1.83
C GLU A 12 -16.95 22.37 -0.60
N LYS A 13 -17.54 22.71 0.53
CA LYS A 13 -17.52 21.89 1.74
C LYS A 13 -18.30 20.61 1.48
N VAL A 14 -17.60 19.54 1.07
CA VAL A 14 -18.17 18.20 1.04
C VAL A 14 -18.54 17.84 2.48
N GLN A 15 -19.84 17.74 2.78
CA GLN A 15 -20.30 17.32 4.10
C GLN A 15 -19.97 15.84 4.33
N ARG A 16 -19.86 15.41 5.61
CA ARG A 16 -19.64 13.97 5.94
C ARG A 16 -20.67 13.04 5.33
N SER A 17 -21.90 13.52 5.12
CA SER A 17 -23.00 12.80 4.48
C SER A 17 -22.80 12.48 3.00
N ASP A 18 -21.82 13.13 2.35
CA ASP A 18 -21.67 13.05 0.90
C ASP A 18 -20.56 12.10 0.47
N ILE A 19 -19.82 11.49 1.41
CA ILE A 19 -18.74 10.57 1.10
C ILE A 19 -19.31 9.20 0.75
N GLN A 20 -18.78 8.59 -0.32
CA GLN A 20 -18.98 7.19 -0.69
C GLN A 20 -17.68 6.41 -0.55
N VAL A 21 -17.78 5.10 -0.32
CA VAL A 21 -16.63 4.21 -0.26
C VAL A 21 -16.80 3.07 -1.26
N ALA A 22 -15.81 2.90 -2.12
CA ALA A 22 -15.66 1.73 -2.97
C ALA A 22 -14.53 0.84 -2.42
N ILE A 23 -14.72 -0.47 -2.39
CA ILE A 23 -13.71 -1.45 -1.99
C ILE A 23 -13.47 -2.38 -3.17
N LEU A 24 -12.41 -2.13 -3.94
CA LEU A 24 -12.00 -3.05 -5.00
C LEU A 24 -11.29 -4.24 -4.39
N THR A 25 -11.77 -5.43 -4.66
CA THR A 25 -11.17 -6.68 -4.17
C THR A 25 -11.49 -7.82 -5.12
N LYS A 26 -10.58 -8.79 -5.24
CA LYS A 26 -10.85 -10.03 -5.95
C LYS A 26 -11.33 -11.04 -4.92
N LEU A 27 -12.56 -11.49 -5.06
CA LEU A 27 -13.14 -12.53 -4.23
C LEU A 27 -13.04 -13.86 -4.99
N ASN A 28 -12.55 -14.87 -4.31
CA ASN A 28 -12.63 -16.26 -4.75
C ASN A 28 -13.34 -17.07 -3.65
N ALA A 29 -13.73 -18.30 -3.94
CA ALA A 29 -14.50 -19.16 -3.04
C ALA A 29 -13.86 -19.31 -1.63
N ASP A 30 -12.55 -19.18 -1.53
CA ASP A 30 -11.78 -19.31 -0.29
C ASP A 30 -11.48 -17.98 0.41
N SER A 31 -11.76 -16.84 -0.24
CA SER A 31 -11.42 -15.52 0.30
C SER A 31 -12.45 -15.08 1.35
N LYS A 32 -11.98 -14.87 2.58
CA LYS A 32 -12.83 -14.36 3.67
C LYS A 32 -13.04 -12.85 3.63
N ALA A 33 -12.35 -12.13 2.76
CA ALA A 33 -12.38 -10.65 2.63
C ALA A 33 -12.46 -9.90 3.99
N ILE A 34 -11.76 -10.41 5.02
CA ILE A 34 -11.92 -10.01 6.43
C ILE A 34 -11.81 -8.48 6.59
N VAL A 35 -10.75 -7.88 6.04
CA VAL A 35 -10.53 -6.43 6.19
C VAL A 35 -11.56 -5.64 5.39
N SER A 36 -11.97 -6.09 4.20
CA SER A 36 -13.05 -5.47 3.41
C SER A 36 -14.36 -5.44 4.16
N ASN A 37 -14.74 -6.56 4.79
CA ASN A 37 -15.93 -6.65 5.62
C ASN A 37 -15.86 -5.76 6.87
N MET A 38 -14.68 -5.60 7.46
CA MET A 38 -14.48 -4.69 8.60
C MET A 38 -14.61 -3.23 8.17
N ILE A 39 -14.08 -2.85 7.00
CA ILE A 39 -14.27 -1.52 6.40
C ILE A 39 -15.76 -1.26 6.16
N LEU A 40 -16.47 -2.22 5.54
CA LEU A 40 -17.91 -2.12 5.31
C LEU A 40 -18.69 -1.93 6.63
N LYS A 41 -18.35 -2.68 7.67
CA LYS A 41 -18.95 -2.55 9.00
C LYS A 41 -18.71 -1.17 9.60
N GLU A 42 -17.50 -0.61 9.45
CA GLU A 42 -17.19 0.71 9.95
C GLU A 42 -17.91 1.82 9.18
N CYS A 43 -18.05 1.69 7.86
CA CYS A 43 -18.87 2.58 7.03
C CYS A 43 -20.34 2.56 7.46
N LYS A 44 -20.90 1.37 7.71
CA LYS A 44 -22.29 1.23 8.21
C LYS A 44 -22.52 1.95 9.53
N LYS A 45 -21.58 1.86 10.49
CA LYS A 45 -21.65 2.61 11.76
C LYS A 45 -21.67 4.13 11.58
N ARG A 46 -21.12 4.61 10.48
CA ARG A 46 -21.00 6.04 10.16
C ARG A 46 -22.05 6.55 9.18
N ASN A 47 -22.94 5.69 8.74
CA ASN A 47 -23.92 5.96 7.67
C ASN A 47 -23.25 6.43 6.36
N ILE A 48 -22.08 5.87 6.03
CA ILE A 48 -21.36 6.13 4.78
C ILE A 48 -21.75 5.02 3.78
N PRO A 49 -22.29 5.34 2.60
CA PRO A 49 -22.52 4.36 1.54
C PRO A 49 -21.21 3.65 1.18
N CYS A 50 -21.20 2.34 1.20
CA CYS A 50 -20.01 1.54 1.00
C CYS A 50 -20.33 0.27 0.21
N TYR A 51 -19.55 -0.01 -0.84
CA TYR A 51 -19.78 -1.10 -1.76
C TYR A 51 -18.50 -1.92 -1.94
N ILE A 52 -18.64 -3.25 -1.84
CA ILE A 52 -17.58 -4.19 -2.17
C ILE A 52 -17.72 -4.56 -3.64
N ILE A 53 -16.69 -4.29 -4.42
CA ILE A 53 -16.66 -4.54 -5.86
C ILE A 53 -15.72 -5.71 -6.11
N ASN A 54 -16.28 -6.86 -6.46
CA ASN A 54 -15.50 -8.03 -6.88
C ASN A 54 -14.98 -7.81 -8.30
N THR A 55 -13.69 -7.58 -8.44
CA THR A 55 -13.07 -7.25 -9.73
C THR A 55 -13.15 -8.37 -10.77
N SER A 56 -13.46 -9.60 -10.36
CA SER A 56 -13.66 -10.74 -11.28
C SER A 56 -15.08 -10.79 -11.88
N GLU A 57 -16.02 -10.02 -11.36
CA GLU A 57 -17.43 -10.11 -11.72
C GLU A 57 -18.05 -8.76 -12.08
N ALA A 58 -17.54 -7.67 -11.50
CA ALA A 58 -18.03 -6.33 -11.73
C ALA A 58 -17.59 -5.77 -13.09
N TRP A 59 -18.43 -4.91 -13.64
CA TRP A 59 -18.10 -4.15 -14.87
C TRP A 59 -18.57 -2.71 -14.76
N VAL A 60 -17.95 -1.84 -15.55
CA VAL A 60 -18.36 -0.44 -15.71
C VAL A 60 -19.41 -0.38 -16.79
N SER A 61 -20.66 -0.09 -16.43
CA SER A 61 -21.79 -0.01 -17.37
C SER A 61 -21.92 1.36 -17.99
N LYS A 62 -21.52 2.43 -17.29
CA LYS A 62 -21.55 3.79 -17.79
C LYS A 62 -20.44 4.62 -17.16
N ASN A 63 -19.81 5.46 -17.96
CA ASN A 63 -18.82 6.42 -17.54
C ASN A 63 -19.20 7.79 -18.07
N ASP A 64 -19.51 8.74 -17.19
CA ASP A 64 -19.77 10.13 -17.54
C ASP A 64 -18.67 11.01 -16.91
N LEU A 65 -17.54 11.05 -17.61
CA LEU A 65 -16.36 11.79 -17.13
C LEU A 65 -16.61 13.31 -17.06
N GLU A 66 -17.55 13.84 -17.83
CA GLU A 66 -17.92 15.27 -17.76
C GLU A 66 -18.65 15.58 -16.46
N LYS A 67 -19.44 14.65 -15.96
CA LYS A 67 -20.13 14.74 -14.66
C LYS A 67 -19.30 14.20 -13.50
N GLY A 68 -18.19 13.51 -13.79
CA GLY A 68 -17.38 12.87 -12.76
C GLY A 68 -18.08 11.69 -12.07
N THR A 69 -18.95 10.96 -12.80
CA THR A 69 -19.68 9.81 -12.27
C THR A 69 -19.30 8.52 -12.99
N LEU A 70 -19.36 7.42 -12.25
CA LEU A 70 -19.09 6.06 -12.72
C LEU A 70 -20.20 5.14 -12.23
N LEU A 71 -20.89 4.45 -13.16
CA LEU A 71 -21.86 3.42 -12.83
C LEU A 71 -21.20 2.05 -12.92
N VAL A 72 -21.17 1.34 -11.81
CA VAL A 72 -20.62 -0.01 -11.70
C VAL A 72 -21.73 -1.00 -11.43
N SER A 73 -21.80 -2.03 -12.24
CA SER A 73 -22.81 -3.10 -12.16
C SER A 73 -22.19 -4.36 -11.57
N ASN A 74 -23.09 -5.26 -11.12
CA ASN A 74 -22.78 -6.53 -10.47
C ASN A 74 -21.95 -6.36 -9.18
N ILE A 75 -22.43 -5.48 -8.33
CA ILE A 75 -21.84 -5.25 -7.01
C ILE A 75 -22.34 -6.31 -6.04
N ASP A 76 -21.45 -6.76 -5.17
CA ASP A 76 -21.72 -7.77 -4.13
C ASP A 76 -22.21 -9.14 -4.69
N GLY A 77 -21.97 -9.43 -6.00
CA GLY A 77 -22.38 -10.69 -6.64
C GLY A 77 -23.89 -10.80 -6.93
N GLU A 78 -24.60 -9.69 -6.87
CA GLU A 78 -26.00 -9.55 -7.26
C GLU A 78 -26.09 -8.55 -8.41
N ASP A 79 -27.14 -8.62 -9.25
CA ASP A 79 -27.34 -7.69 -10.39
C ASP A 79 -27.60 -6.23 -9.95
N ASN A 80 -26.94 -5.81 -8.87
CA ASN A 80 -27.02 -4.48 -8.31
C ASN A 80 -26.10 -3.51 -9.01
N GLU A 81 -26.52 -2.26 -9.09
CA GLU A 81 -25.70 -1.16 -9.62
C GLU A 81 -25.49 -0.09 -8.55
N ALA A 82 -24.30 0.55 -8.58
CA ALA A 82 -24.03 1.74 -7.81
C ALA A 82 -23.40 2.81 -8.68
N GLU A 83 -23.91 4.02 -8.54
CA GLU A 83 -23.33 5.21 -9.12
C GLU A 83 -22.37 5.86 -8.13
N PHE A 84 -21.14 6.10 -8.57
CA PHE A 84 -20.09 6.75 -7.80
C PHE A 84 -19.88 8.17 -8.30
N GLU A 85 -20.08 9.15 -7.43
CA GLU A 85 -19.58 10.50 -7.64
C GLU A 85 -18.12 10.54 -7.21
N LEU A 86 -17.21 10.56 -8.19
CA LEU A 86 -15.80 10.24 -7.97
C LEU A 86 -15.08 11.25 -7.09
N SER A 87 -15.44 12.54 -7.16
CA SER A 87 -14.91 13.57 -6.27
C SER A 87 -15.27 13.37 -4.78
N LYS A 88 -16.25 12.52 -4.48
CA LYS A 88 -16.69 12.15 -3.14
C LYS A 88 -16.37 10.71 -2.78
N THR A 89 -15.70 9.98 -3.67
CA THR A 89 -15.45 8.54 -3.51
C THR A 89 -14.06 8.27 -2.96
N ILE A 90 -13.99 7.56 -1.84
CA ILE A 90 -12.76 6.94 -1.32
C ILE A 90 -12.74 5.50 -1.82
N CYS A 91 -11.71 5.14 -2.58
CA CYS A 91 -11.56 3.81 -3.15
C CYS A 91 -10.44 3.03 -2.45
N PHE A 92 -10.81 2.02 -1.68
CA PHE A 92 -9.85 1.08 -1.08
C PHE A 92 -9.51 -0.02 -2.08
N VAL A 93 -8.22 -0.20 -2.35
CA VAL A 93 -7.71 -1.29 -3.19
C VAL A 93 -7.21 -2.42 -2.29
N ARG A 94 -7.83 -3.59 -2.41
CA ARG A 94 -7.52 -4.75 -1.55
C ARG A 94 -6.78 -5.84 -2.31
N ALA A 95 -6.46 -6.92 -1.60
CA ALA A 95 -5.71 -8.04 -2.14
C ALA A 95 -6.38 -8.63 -3.40
N GLY A 96 -5.56 -9.12 -4.31
CA GLY A 96 -5.98 -9.80 -5.54
C GLY A 96 -6.29 -8.88 -6.72
N VAL A 97 -6.52 -7.58 -6.51
CA VAL A 97 -6.84 -6.64 -7.60
C VAL A 97 -5.72 -6.56 -8.65
N LEU A 98 -4.46 -6.77 -8.25
CA LEU A 98 -3.32 -6.74 -9.16
C LEU A 98 -3.06 -8.07 -9.90
N GLU A 99 -3.83 -9.12 -9.61
CA GLU A 99 -3.57 -10.46 -10.14
C GLU A 99 -3.97 -10.63 -11.61
N ASP A 100 -4.84 -9.75 -12.12
CA ASP A 100 -5.29 -9.80 -13.49
C ASP A 100 -5.53 -8.40 -14.10
N GLU A 101 -5.65 -8.36 -15.42
CA GLU A 101 -5.82 -7.12 -16.18
C GLU A 101 -7.16 -6.43 -15.88
N THR A 102 -8.22 -7.18 -15.57
CA THR A 102 -9.54 -6.62 -15.24
C THR A 102 -9.48 -5.83 -13.94
N GLY A 103 -8.83 -6.39 -12.90
CA GLY A 103 -8.62 -5.69 -11.64
C GLY A 103 -7.80 -4.41 -11.82
N LEU A 104 -6.72 -4.48 -12.60
CA LEU A 104 -5.89 -3.31 -12.94
C LEU A 104 -6.66 -2.26 -13.75
N ALA A 105 -7.53 -2.68 -14.66
CA ALA A 105 -8.35 -1.78 -15.45
C ALA A 105 -9.37 -1.05 -14.57
N LEU A 106 -10.09 -1.76 -13.71
CA LEU A 106 -11.04 -1.15 -12.76
C LEU A 106 -10.35 -0.16 -11.82
N LEU A 107 -9.20 -0.55 -11.23
CA LEU A 107 -8.40 0.35 -10.40
C LEU A 107 -8.05 1.63 -11.16
N SER A 108 -7.51 1.49 -12.39
CA SER A 108 -7.14 2.62 -13.23
C SER A 108 -8.34 3.47 -13.63
N THR A 109 -9.53 2.87 -13.80
CA THR A 109 -10.76 3.60 -14.10
C THR A 109 -11.15 4.51 -12.94
N PHE A 110 -11.21 4.00 -11.71
CA PHE A 110 -11.49 4.81 -10.53
C PHE A 110 -10.45 5.93 -10.32
N GLU A 111 -9.16 5.60 -10.47
CA GLU A 111 -8.06 6.56 -10.30
C GLU A 111 -8.10 7.68 -11.33
N ASN A 112 -8.20 7.33 -12.63
CA ASN A 112 -8.22 8.32 -13.72
C ASN A 112 -9.49 9.17 -13.71
N ALA A 113 -10.59 8.64 -13.24
CA ALA A 113 -11.84 9.35 -13.11
C ALA A 113 -11.91 10.25 -11.86
N GLY A 114 -10.90 10.24 -10.99
CA GLY A 114 -10.68 11.20 -9.92
C GLY A 114 -11.12 10.76 -8.52
N ALA A 115 -11.36 9.46 -8.30
CA ALA A 115 -11.57 8.94 -6.95
C ALA A 115 -10.31 9.08 -6.08
N PHE A 116 -10.50 9.25 -4.78
CA PHE A 116 -9.41 9.23 -3.82
C PHE A 116 -8.97 7.79 -3.53
N MET A 117 -7.80 7.41 -4.05
CA MET A 117 -7.33 6.03 -4.02
C MET A 117 -6.55 5.69 -2.75
N ILE A 118 -6.89 4.58 -2.11
CA ILE A 118 -6.13 3.92 -1.05
C ILE A 118 -5.84 2.48 -1.49
N ASN A 119 -4.82 2.19 -2.30
CA ASN A 119 -3.78 3.08 -2.83
C ASN A 119 -3.95 3.33 -4.34
N THR A 120 -3.12 4.26 -4.87
CA THR A 120 -2.96 4.46 -6.31
C THR A 120 -2.40 3.21 -6.98
N ARG A 121 -2.61 3.08 -8.30
CA ARG A 121 -2.05 1.99 -9.08
C ARG A 121 -0.53 1.87 -8.93
N ASN A 122 0.17 2.99 -8.98
CA ASN A 122 1.62 3.00 -8.85
C ASN A 122 2.08 2.57 -7.45
N GLY A 123 1.46 3.07 -6.39
CA GLY A 123 1.76 2.65 -5.01
C GLY A 123 1.52 1.16 -4.79
N MET A 124 0.41 0.63 -5.32
CA MET A 124 0.09 -0.79 -5.25
C MET A 124 1.13 -1.65 -5.99
N LEU A 125 1.48 -1.30 -7.24
CA LEU A 125 2.45 -2.05 -8.04
C LEU A 125 3.86 -2.00 -7.44
N THR A 126 4.27 -0.86 -6.87
CA THR A 126 5.58 -0.75 -6.19
C THR A 126 5.64 -1.65 -4.97
N CYS A 127 4.57 -1.71 -4.17
CA CYS A 127 4.51 -2.59 -3.00
C CYS A 127 4.43 -4.08 -3.36
N ASP A 128 3.70 -4.45 -4.43
CA ASP A 128 3.54 -5.85 -4.83
C ASP A 128 4.82 -6.43 -5.44
N ASN A 129 5.53 -5.64 -6.23
CA ASN A 129 6.79 -6.03 -6.85
C ASN A 129 7.96 -5.84 -5.88
N LYS A 130 8.43 -6.94 -5.29
CA LYS A 130 9.51 -6.93 -4.28
C LYS A 130 10.80 -6.28 -4.75
N MET A 131 11.13 -6.37 -6.06
CA MET A 131 12.31 -5.70 -6.60
C MET A 131 12.10 -4.19 -6.72
N SER A 132 10.91 -3.74 -7.11
CA SER A 132 10.57 -2.31 -7.17
C SER A 132 10.64 -1.67 -5.78
N ALA A 133 10.09 -2.35 -4.77
CA ALA A 133 10.21 -1.91 -3.38
C ALA A 133 11.68 -1.85 -2.92
N TYR A 134 12.46 -2.92 -3.19
CA TYR A 134 13.88 -2.98 -2.86
C TYR A 134 14.68 -1.83 -3.49
N ILE A 135 14.51 -1.57 -4.78
CA ILE A 135 15.17 -0.46 -5.48
C ILE A 135 14.77 0.90 -4.88
N SER A 136 13.51 1.05 -4.47
CA SER A 136 13.08 2.27 -3.78
C SER A 136 13.77 2.43 -2.43
N PHE A 137 13.95 1.37 -1.67
CA PHE A 137 14.68 1.39 -0.41
C PHE A 137 16.17 1.72 -0.60
N GLU A 138 16.83 1.09 -1.58
CA GLU A 138 18.23 1.37 -1.91
C GLU A 138 18.43 2.84 -2.32
N ARG A 139 17.57 3.37 -3.20
CA ARG A 139 17.60 4.77 -3.63
C ARG A 139 17.56 5.75 -2.46
N ASP A 140 16.74 5.44 -1.46
CA ASP A 140 16.48 6.33 -0.32
C ASP A 140 17.32 5.95 0.92
N ASN A 141 18.34 5.07 0.73
CA ASN A 141 19.27 4.59 1.78
C ASN A 141 18.54 3.96 2.99
N ILE A 142 17.46 3.24 2.75
CA ILE A 142 16.71 2.54 3.79
C ILE A 142 17.36 1.16 4.01
N PRO A 143 17.73 0.81 5.25
CA PRO A 143 18.31 -0.51 5.53
C PRO A 143 17.35 -1.63 5.14
N THR A 144 17.77 -2.50 4.24
CA THR A 144 17.01 -3.65 3.75
C THR A 144 17.95 -4.83 3.50
N PRO A 145 17.50 -6.09 3.57
CA PRO A 145 18.36 -7.23 3.28
C PRO A 145 18.88 -7.17 1.83
N ARG A 146 20.16 -7.43 1.63
CA ARG A 146 20.77 -7.43 0.29
C ARG A 146 20.03 -8.41 -0.62
N THR A 147 19.61 -7.94 -1.78
CA THR A 147 18.73 -8.66 -2.68
C THR A 147 19.24 -8.57 -4.13
N ALA A 148 19.12 -9.64 -4.88
CA ALA A 148 19.44 -9.69 -6.31
C ALA A 148 18.29 -10.28 -7.12
N LEU A 149 17.99 -9.70 -8.28
CA LEU A 149 17.07 -10.25 -9.27
C LEU A 149 17.81 -11.32 -10.10
N ILE A 150 17.19 -12.48 -10.24
CA ILE A 150 17.82 -13.67 -10.86
C ILE A 150 17.02 -14.12 -12.07
N SER A 151 17.67 -14.24 -13.22
CA SER A 151 17.06 -14.69 -14.48
C SER A 151 17.55 -16.03 -15.00
N ASN A 152 18.69 -16.52 -14.52
CA ASN A 152 19.28 -17.79 -14.94
C ASN A 152 20.26 -18.34 -13.90
N GLU A 153 20.72 -19.59 -14.10
CA GLU A 153 21.58 -20.31 -13.15
C GLU A 153 22.95 -19.62 -12.97
N LYS A 154 23.59 -19.15 -14.04
CA LYS A 154 24.86 -18.45 -13.96
C LYS A 154 24.73 -17.17 -13.12
N GLY A 155 23.65 -16.40 -13.34
CA GLY A 155 23.32 -15.23 -12.55
C GLY A 155 23.01 -15.53 -11.09
N LEU A 156 22.36 -16.68 -10.82
CA LEU A 156 22.07 -17.16 -9.48
C LEU A 156 23.35 -17.44 -8.67
N ILE A 157 24.31 -18.16 -9.24
CA ILE A 157 25.60 -18.47 -8.60
C ILE A 157 26.37 -17.17 -8.34
N HIS A 158 26.47 -16.31 -9.34
CA HIS A 158 27.17 -15.02 -9.19
C HIS A 158 26.52 -14.11 -8.14
N ALA A 159 25.18 -14.04 -8.10
CA ALA A 159 24.47 -13.29 -7.09
C ALA A 159 24.72 -13.84 -5.68
N HIS A 160 24.71 -15.16 -5.50
CA HIS A 160 25.03 -15.79 -4.23
C HIS A 160 26.44 -15.38 -3.73
N GLU A 161 27.45 -15.39 -4.60
CA GLU A 161 28.79 -14.93 -4.28
C GLU A 161 28.79 -13.45 -3.84
N LYS A 162 28.09 -12.59 -4.59
CA LYS A 162 27.96 -11.14 -4.27
C LYS A 162 27.23 -10.86 -2.97
N LEU A 163 26.29 -11.73 -2.59
CA LEU A 163 25.60 -11.68 -1.30
C LEU A 163 26.46 -12.20 -0.13
N GLY A 164 27.69 -12.64 -0.42
CA GLY A 164 28.66 -13.08 0.58
C GLY A 164 28.95 -14.59 0.58
N GLY A 165 28.37 -15.36 -0.34
CA GLY A 165 28.66 -16.77 -0.56
C GLY A 165 28.31 -17.71 0.62
N LYS A 166 27.40 -17.29 1.51
CA LYS A 166 27.04 -18.03 2.72
C LYS A 166 25.61 -18.56 2.63
N TYR A 167 25.40 -19.75 3.16
CA TYR A 167 24.07 -20.32 3.39
C TYR A 167 23.67 -20.19 4.86
N PRO A 168 22.36 -20.19 5.18
CA PRO A 168 21.24 -20.21 4.23
C PRO A 168 21.05 -18.86 3.52
N VAL A 169 20.30 -18.88 2.41
CA VAL A 169 19.79 -17.70 1.70
C VAL A 169 18.28 -17.84 1.50
N ILE A 170 17.61 -16.73 1.22
CA ILE A 170 16.18 -16.70 0.90
C ILE A 170 16.01 -16.60 -0.61
N MET A 171 15.16 -17.47 -1.18
CA MET A 171 14.69 -17.35 -2.54
C MET A 171 13.21 -16.94 -2.52
N LYS A 172 12.85 -15.94 -3.30
CA LYS A 172 11.49 -15.39 -3.35
C LYS A 172 11.03 -15.25 -4.79
N THR A 173 9.74 -15.45 -5.04
CA THR A 173 9.10 -14.95 -6.26
C THR A 173 9.00 -13.43 -6.23
N LEU A 174 9.05 -12.80 -7.40
CA LEU A 174 9.02 -11.34 -7.55
C LEU A 174 7.72 -10.74 -7.00
N THR A 175 6.60 -11.38 -7.29
CA THR A 175 5.25 -11.04 -6.79
C THR A 175 4.74 -12.17 -5.90
N GLY A 176 3.67 -11.90 -5.17
CA GLY A 176 3.01 -12.86 -4.28
C GLY A 176 3.01 -12.40 -2.82
N THR A 177 2.01 -12.87 -2.09
CA THR A 177 1.69 -12.47 -0.72
C THR A 177 1.69 -13.67 0.23
N GLN A 178 1.59 -13.43 1.54
CA GLN A 178 1.40 -14.45 2.60
C GLN A 178 2.54 -15.49 2.69
N GLY A 179 3.76 -15.14 2.28
CA GLY A 179 4.90 -16.06 2.29
C GLY A 179 4.84 -17.19 1.26
N ILE A 180 3.87 -17.16 0.34
CA ILE A 180 3.84 -18.07 -0.81
C ILE A 180 4.97 -17.67 -1.76
N GLY A 181 5.74 -18.66 -2.25
CA GLY A 181 6.91 -18.41 -3.09
C GLY A 181 8.16 -17.95 -2.34
N VAL A 182 8.23 -18.11 -1.01
CA VAL A 182 9.41 -17.84 -0.19
C VAL A 182 10.00 -19.17 0.30
N SER A 183 11.27 -19.40 0.04
CA SER A 183 12.00 -20.59 0.44
C SER A 183 13.34 -20.25 1.07
N VAL A 184 13.69 -20.92 2.16
CA VAL A 184 15.07 -20.94 2.68
C VAL A 184 15.83 -22.04 1.95
N VAL A 185 16.98 -21.71 1.42
CA VAL A 185 17.87 -22.67 0.75
C VAL A 185 19.21 -22.74 1.47
N GLU A 186 19.63 -23.95 1.78
CA GLU A 186 20.75 -24.22 2.69
C GLU A 186 22.00 -24.74 1.98
N SER A 187 21.93 -24.91 0.66
CA SER A 187 23.06 -25.37 -0.15
C SER A 187 22.91 -24.95 -1.61
N GLU A 188 24.02 -24.96 -2.35
CA GLU A 188 24.02 -24.66 -3.79
C GLU A 188 23.10 -25.60 -4.56
N LYS A 189 23.16 -26.92 -4.27
CA LYS A 189 22.29 -27.89 -4.92
C LYS A 189 20.81 -27.61 -4.71
N SER A 190 20.41 -27.28 -3.48
CA SER A 190 19.02 -26.95 -3.19
C SER A 190 18.63 -25.60 -3.83
N MET A 191 19.53 -24.63 -3.86
CA MET A 191 19.33 -23.33 -4.50
C MET A 191 19.06 -23.46 -5.99
N ILE A 192 19.89 -24.21 -6.70
CA ILE A 192 19.74 -24.47 -8.15
C ILE A 192 18.46 -25.26 -8.42
N SER A 193 18.20 -26.35 -7.67
CA SER A 193 17.01 -27.18 -7.86
C SER A 193 15.70 -26.41 -7.66
N VAL A 194 15.60 -25.56 -6.62
CA VAL A 194 14.43 -24.74 -6.37
C VAL A 194 14.26 -23.70 -7.47
N ALA A 195 15.35 -23.03 -7.90
CA ALA A 195 15.30 -22.04 -8.96
C ALA A 195 14.83 -22.66 -10.29
N GLN A 196 15.41 -23.78 -10.71
CA GLN A 196 15.03 -24.49 -11.94
C GLN A 196 13.55 -24.90 -11.93
N SER A 197 13.06 -25.38 -10.78
CA SER A 197 11.65 -25.75 -10.61
C SER A 197 10.72 -24.55 -10.80
N LEU A 198 11.05 -23.41 -10.19
CA LEU A 198 10.23 -22.20 -10.27
C LEU A 198 10.31 -21.54 -11.66
N TRP A 199 11.48 -21.52 -12.30
CA TRP A 199 11.64 -21.03 -13.68
C TRP A 199 10.84 -21.83 -14.69
N LYS A 200 10.71 -23.16 -14.48
CA LYS A 200 9.86 -24.00 -15.34
C LYS A 200 8.40 -23.54 -15.38
N PHE A 201 7.94 -22.90 -14.33
CA PHE A 201 6.60 -22.29 -14.24
C PHE A 201 6.59 -20.78 -14.54
N GLY A 202 7.67 -20.26 -15.13
CA GLY A 202 7.74 -18.85 -15.54
C GLY A 202 7.94 -17.84 -14.41
N ALA A 203 8.30 -18.28 -13.20
CA ALA A 203 8.48 -17.38 -12.07
C ALA A 203 9.73 -16.52 -12.24
N ALA A 204 9.59 -15.20 -12.01
CA ALA A 204 10.73 -14.32 -11.79
C ALA A 204 11.19 -14.43 -10.32
N LEU A 205 12.51 -14.56 -10.12
CA LEU A 205 13.07 -14.89 -8.81
C LEU A 205 13.99 -13.81 -8.26
N LEU A 206 13.97 -13.69 -6.95
CA LEU A 206 14.92 -12.93 -6.15
C LEU A 206 15.74 -13.87 -5.27
N LEU A 207 17.02 -13.60 -5.14
CA LEU A 207 17.88 -14.15 -4.11
C LEU A 207 18.17 -13.07 -3.08
N GLN A 208 17.99 -13.38 -1.80
CA GLN A 208 18.17 -12.44 -0.70
C GLN A 208 18.99 -13.06 0.42
N GLU A 209 19.81 -12.26 1.10
CA GLU A 209 20.52 -12.73 2.29
C GLU A 209 19.53 -13.18 3.37
N PHE A 210 19.91 -14.20 4.12
CA PHE A 210 19.13 -14.68 5.24
C PHE A 210 19.44 -13.87 6.50
N LEU A 211 18.41 -13.24 7.05
CA LEU A 211 18.50 -12.57 8.35
C LEU A 211 17.74 -13.41 9.40
N LYS A 212 18.42 -13.74 10.49
CA LYS A 212 17.80 -14.48 11.59
C LYS A 212 17.24 -13.50 12.61
N PHE A 213 15.94 -13.55 12.83
CA PHE A 213 15.24 -12.78 13.87
C PHE A 213 14.15 -13.63 14.51
N ASP A 214 13.78 -13.30 15.75
CA ASP A 214 12.78 -14.04 16.53
C ASP A 214 11.35 -13.53 16.25
N PHE A 215 11.22 -12.28 15.83
CA PHE A 215 9.96 -11.64 15.50
C PHE A 215 10.18 -10.53 14.47
N ASP A 216 9.15 -10.18 13.75
CA ASP A 216 9.08 -8.98 12.97
C ASP A 216 7.97 -8.05 13.48
N VAL A 217 8.02 -6.80 13.06
CA VAL A 217 7.03 -5.79 13.41
C VAL A 217 6.34 -5.31 12.13
N ARG A 218 5.02 -5.37 12.12
CA ARG A 218 4.20 -4.71 11.10
C ARG A 218 3.71 -3.37 11.60
N THR A 219 4.02 -2.32 10.88
CA THR A 219 3.53 -0.96 11.17
C THR A 219 2.62 -0.49 10.04
N ILE A 220 1.41 -0.09 10.38
CA ILE A 220 0.46 0.52 9.45
C ILE A 220 0.73 2.03 9.41
N VAL A 221 1.09 2.50 8.25
CA VAL A 221 1.32 3.94 7.98
C VAL A 221 0.23 4.43 7.04
N VAL A 222 -0.30 5.62 7.30
CA VAL A 222 -1.32 6.29 6.49
C VAL A 222 -0.92 7.73 6.32
N ASP A 223 -0.83 8.21 5.08
CA ASP A 223 -0.45 9.60 4.76
C ASP A 223 0.82 10.06 5.49
N GLY A 224 1.83 9.20 5.50
CA GLY A 224 3.11 9.46 6.18
C GLY A 224 3.03 9.56 7.71
N ARG A 225 1.99 8.99 8.34
CA ARG A 225 1.78 8.94 9.79
C ARG A 225 1.62 7.51 10.27
N ILE A 226 2.17 7.19 11.41
CA ILE A 226 1.98 5.89 12.03
C ILE A 226 0.57 5.82 12.61
N LEU A 227 -0.19 4.83 12.16
CA LEU A 227 -1.53 4.54 12.66
C LEU A 227 -1.48 3.47 13.75
N ALA A 228 -0.81 2.36 13.48
CA ALA A 228 -0.74 1.24 14.42
C ALA A 228 0.48 0.36 14.16
N SER A 229 0.95 -0.36 15.18
CA SER A 229 2.03 -1.34 15.05
C SER A 229 1.78 -2.59 15.88
N THR A 230 2.24 -3.74 15.37
CA THR A 230 2.11 -5.04 16.01
C THR A 230 3.36 -5.87 15.77
N LYS A 231 3.79 -6.55 16.80
CA LYS A 231 4.84 -7.57 16.76
C LYS A 231 4.22 -8.90 16.34
N ARG A 232 4.88 -9.62 15.45
CA ARG A 232 4.45 -10.95 14.98
C ARG A 232 5.52 -11.96 15.35
N ILE A 233 5.13 -12.96 16.10
CA ILE A 233 6.02 -14.02 16.59
C ILE A 233 5.67 -15.29 15.83
N SER A 234 6.64 -15.84 15.10
CA SER A 234 6.47 -17.11 14.38
C SER A 234 6.28 -18.28 15.34
N ALA A 235 5.43 -19.23 15.01
CA ALA A 235 5.41 -20.50 15.72
C ALA A 235 6.79 -21.22 15.56
N LYS A 236 7.25 -21.86 16.61
CA LYS A 236 8.62 -22.37 16.84
C LYS A 236 9.31 -23.22 15.75
N LYS A 237 8.68 -23.42 14.57
CA LYS A 237 9.22 -24.27 13.47
C LYS A 237 9.16 -23.65 12.08
N ASP A 238 8.60 -22.46 11.90
CA ASP A 238 8.55 -21.80 10.59
C ASP A 238 9.31 -20.47 10.64
N PHE A 239 10.28 -20.28 9.76
CA PHE A 239 11.04 -19.03 9.62
C PHE A 239 10.18 -17.88 9.04
N ARG A 240 8.95 -18.20 8.56
CA ARG A 240 8.01 -17.25 7.98
C ARG A 240 7.04 -16.72 9.04
N SER A 241 7.29 -15.53 9.55
CA SER A 241 6.38 -14.84 10.48
C SER A 241 5.01 -14.49 9.86
N ASN A 242 4.90 -14.57 8.52
CA ASN A 242 3.73 -14.16 7.75
C ASN A 242 2.66 -15.25 7.54
N ARG A 243 2.85 -16.47 8.06
CA ARG A 243 1.84 -17.52 7.93
C ARG A 243 0.70 -17.27 8.91
N HIS A 244 -0.40 -16.73 8.43
CA HIS A 244 -1.58 -16.27 9.15
C HIS A 244 -2.27 -17.29 10.10
N ARG A 245 -1.84 -18.53 10.16
CA ARG A 245 -2.55 -19.57 10.92
C ARG A 245 -1.95 -19.88 12.30
N GLU A 246 -0.72 -19.42 12.59
CA GLU A 246 -0.04 -19.81 13.83
C GLU A 246 0.84 -18.70 14.45
N ALA A 247 0.90 -17.49 13.86
CA ALA A 247 1.67 -16.39 14.44
C ALA A 247 0.87 -15.71 15.55
N THR A 248 1.49 -15.54 16.70
CA THR A 248 0.95 -14.71 17.78
C THR A 248 1.25 -13.25 17.48
N THR A 249 0.27 -12.36 17.68
CA THR A 249 0.44 -10.91 17.52
C THR A 249 0.36 -10.24 18.88
N GLU A 250 1.24 -9.27 19.11
CA GLU A 250 1.29 -8.45 20.31
C GLU A 250 1.43 -6.97 19.96
N PRO A 251 0.78 -6.06 20.71
CA PRO A 251 1.00 -4.63 20.54
C PRO A 251 2.48 -4.27 20.71
N TYR A 252 3.03 -3.48 19.78
CA TYR A 252 4.44 -3.12 19.80
C TYR A 252 4.64 -1.61 19.71
N LYS A 253 5.27 -1.01 20.73
CA LYS A 253 5.59 0.41 20.73
C LYS A 253 6.94 0.63 20.05
N LEU A 254 6.94 1.35 18.94
CA LEU A 254 8.13 1.68 18.17
C LEU A 254 9.08 2.62 18.94
N SER A 255 10.37 2.41 18.82
CA SER A 255 11.41 3.37 19.18
C SER A 255 11.44 4.57 18.22
N GLY A 256 12.20 5.60 18.54
CA GLY A 256 12.38 6.77 17.65
C GLY A 256 13.03 6.41 16.33
N ASP A 257 14.05 5.55 16.34
CA ASP A 257 14.76 5.11 15.15
C ASP A 257 13.86 4.24 14.24
N GLU A 258 13.11 3.31 14.83
CA GLU A 258 12.14 2.49 14.09
C GLU A 258 11.11 3.37 13.40
N ARG A 259 10.56 4.37 14.09
CA ARG A 259 9.57 5.31 13.51
C ARG A 259 10.13 6.06 12.32
N THR A 260 11.37 6.55 12.42
CA THR A 260 12.04 7.28 11.34
C THR A 260 12.18 6.40 10.10
N VAL A 261 12.73 5.21 10.24
CA VAL A 261 12.97 4.29 9.11
C VAL A 261 11.66 3.78 8.51
N VAL A 262 10.68 3.46 9.34
CA VAL A 262 9.35 3.01 8.88
C VAL A 262 8.64 4.10 8.05
N LEU A 263 8.68 5.36 8.50
CA LEU A 263 8.09 6.48 7.76
C LEU A 263 8.84 6.77 6.46
N GLN A 264 10.17 6.63 6.45
CA GLN A 264 10.96 6.73 5.21
C GLN A 264 10.58 5.63 4.22
N ALA A 265 10.48 4.37 4.68
CA ALA A 265 10.09 3.24 3.84
C ALA A 265 8.68 3.41 3.24
N ALA A 266 7.73 3.88 4.03
CA ALA A 266 6.38 4.17 3.57
C ALA A 266 6.36 5.23 2.45
N ARG A 267 7.13 6.30 2.61
CA ARG A 267 7.27 7.38 1.59
C ARG A 267 7.96 6.88 0.32
N SER A 268 8.98 6.03 0.48
CA SER A 268 9.79 5.49 -0.62
C SER A 268 8.98 4.70 -1.63
N VAL A 269 7.96 3.98 -1.19
CA VAL A 269 7.09 3.18 -2.07
C VAL A 269 5.91 3.98 -2.63
N GLY A 270 5.67 5.21 -2.17
CA GLY A 270 4.63 6.09 -2.70
C GLY A 270 3.19 5.60 -2.45
N ALA A 271 2.97 4.77 -1.44
CA ALA A 271 1.65 4.29 -1.07
C ALA A 271 1.03 5.18 0.03
N TYR A 272 -0.25 5.51 -0.11
CA TYR A 272 -0.98 6.32 0.87
C TYR A 272 -1.20 5.57 2.19
N MET A 273 -1.62 4.30 2.10
CA MET A 273 -1.72 3.38 3.22
C MET A 273 -0.83 2.16 2.98
N VAL A 274 0.08 1.87 3.90
CA VAL A 274 1.05 0.78 3.72
C VAL A 274 1.34 0.08 5.03
N GLY A 275 1.47 -1.22 4.96
CA GLY A 275 2.02 -2.04 6.04
C GLY A 275 3.53 -2.22 5.83
N VAL A 276 4.34 -1.59 6.66
CA VAL A 276 5.80 -1.74 6.64
C VAL A 276 6.19 -2.86 7.60
N ASP A 277 6.81 -3.90 7.07
CA ASP A 277 7.34 -5.01 7.86
C ASP A 277 8.83 -4.81 8.06
N HIS A 278 9.29 -4.82 9.32
CA HIS A 278 10.69 -4.66 9.66
C HIS A 278 11.11 -5.59 10.80
N ALA A 279 12.40 -5.85 10.89
CA ALA A 279 13.01 -6.61 11.97
C ALA A 279 14.29 -5.94 12.48
N ILE A 280 14.68 -6.24 13.71
CA ILE A 280 15.96 -5.83 14.27
C ILE A 280 16.86 -7.06 14.36
N VAL A 281 18.01 -6.96 13.72
CA VAL A 281 19.04 -8.02 13.70
C VAL A 281 20.38 -7.42 14.13
N ASN A 282 20.97 -7.92 15.20
CA ASN A 282 22.23 -7.40 15.74
C ASN A 282 22.21 -5.88 15.99
N ASN A 283 21.13 -5.37 16.56
CA ASN A 283 20.86 -3.94 16.81
C ASN A 283 20.76 -3.08 15.54
N GLN A 284 20.66 -3.68 14.37
CA GLN A 284 20.40 -2.97 13.12
C GLN A 284 18.97 -3.26 12.65
N LEU A 285 18.25 -2.21 12.28
CA LEU A 285 16.93 -2.32 11.70
C LEU A 285 17.02 -2.65 10.21
N TYR A 286 16.14 -3.56 9.75
CA TYR A 286 15.97 -3.90 8.34
C TYR A 286 14.50 -3.86 7.96
N VAL A 287 14.16 -3.12 6.92
CA VAL A 287 12.84 -3.16 6.28
C VAL A 287 12.80 -4.40 5.39
N LEU A 288 11.85 -5.29 5.66
CA LEU A 288 11.71 -6.57 4.98
C LEU A 288 10.81 -6.48 3.74
N GLU A 289 9.70 -5.76 3.86
CA GLU A 289 8.74 -5.53 2.77
C GLU A 289 7.77 -4.38 3.10
N CYS A 290 7.13 -3.86 2.06
CA CYS A 290 5.99 -2.96 2.16
C CYS A 290 4.76 -3.58 1.49
N ASN A 291 3.62 -3.55 2.18
CA ASN A 291 2.36 -4.12 1.71
C ASN A 291 1.34 -3.01 1.45
N GLY A 292 0.97 -2.77 0.18
CA GLY A 292 -0.01 -1.76 -0.21
C GLY A 292 -1.46 -2.09 0.18
N SER A 293 -1.73 -3.34 0.50
CA SER A 293 -3.01 -3.83 1.03
C SER A 293 -2.78 -4.64 2.30
N PRO A 294 -2.37 -3.98 3.41
CA PRO A 294 -1.93 -4.71 4.58
C PRO A 294 -3.06 -5.52 5.21
N GLY A 295 -2.73 -6.76 5.56
CA GLY A 295 -3.53 -7.55 6.49
C GLY A 295 -3.42 -6.95 7.89
N MET A 296 -4.51 -6.95 8.63
CA MET A 296 -4.56 -6.46 10.00
C MET A 296 -4.59 -7.65 10.96
N GLY A 297 -3.71 -7.63 11.96
CA GLY A 297 -3.72 -8.58 13.07
C GLY A 297 -4.86 -8.32 14.05
N SER A 298 -4.85 -9.01 15.18
CA SER A 298 -5.89 -8.85 16.22
C SER A 298 -5.60 -7.73 17.21
N GLU A 299 -4.32 -7.51 17.55
CA GLU A 299 -3.89 -6.54 18.57
C GLU A 299 -2.81 -5.62 18.05
N PHE A 300 -2.88 -4.34 18.44
CA PHE A 300 -2.00 -3.28 18.01
C PHE A 300 -1.63 -2.32 19.15
N ALA A 301 -0.50 -1.65 18.98
CA ALA A 301 -0.22 -0.36 19.60
C ALA A 301 -0.81 0.73 18.69
N LEU A 302 -1.69 1.56 19.21
CA LEU A 302 -2.37 2.63 18.48
C LEU A 302 -1.63 3.96 18.66
N TYR A 303 -1.58 4.76 17.60
CA TYR A 303 -0.99 6.09 17.57
C TYR A 303 -2.01 7.14 17.16
N ASN A 304 -1.88 8.36 17.70
CA ASN A 304 -2.76 9.46 17.34
C ASN A 304 -2.34 10.08 16.00
N THR A 305 -3.11 9.81 14.96
CA THR A 305 -2.86 10.34 13.61
C THR A 305 -3.27 11.81 13.46
N ALA A 306 -4.18 12.33 14.29
CA ALA A 306 -4.64 13.72 14.23
C ALA A 306 -3.55 14.70 14.66
N LYS A 307 -2.68 14.31 15.60
CA LYS A 307 -1.51 15.09 16.01
C LYS A 307 -0.29 14.61 15.21
N ARG A 308 0.44 15.53 14.59
CA ARG A 308 1.66 15.24 13.81
C ARG A 308 2.81 14.58 14.60
N GLU A 309 2.59 14.32 15.89
CA GLU A 309 3.59 13.80 16.80
C GLU A 309 3.62 12.27 16.90
N ASP A 310 2.73 11.54 16.18
CA ASP A 310 2.58 10.08 16.25
C ASP A 310 2.62 9.56 17.70
N THR A 311 1.85 10.20 18.57
CA THR A 311 1.87 9.90 19.99
C THR A 311 1.20 8.55 20.24
N TYR A 312 1.91 7.66 20.92
CA TYR A 312 1.36 6.38 21.35
C TYR A 312 0.17 6.61 22.30
N ILE A 313 -0.99 6.03 21.98
CA ILE A 313 -2.22 6.17 22.78
C ILE A 313 -2.41 4.96 23.72
N GLY A 314 -2.13 3.74 23.25
CA GLY A 314 -2.36 2.52 24.04
C GLY A 314 -2.49 1.27 23.18
N LYS A 315 -2.86 0.18 23.84
CA LYS A 315 -3.18 -1.10 23.19
C LYS A 315 -4.60 -1.04 22.61
N THR A 316 -4.82 -1.69 21.47
CA THR A 316 -6.10 -1.64 20.78
C THR A 316 -6.34 -2.85 19.88
N THR A 317 -7.54 -2.95 19.34
CA THR A 317 -7.97 -3.96 18.36
C THR A 317 -8.01 -3.38 16.96
N THR A 318 -8.12 -4.23 15.95
CA THR A 318 -8.29 -3.84 14.54
C THR A 318 -9.51 -2.92 14.33
N GLU A 319 -10.61 -3.14 15.04
CA GLU A 319 -11.80 -2.28 14.91
C GLU A 319 -11.49 -0.82 15.28
N ASN A 320 -10.74 -0.60 16.35
CA ASN A 320 -10.34 0.75 16.76
C ASN A 320 -9.30 1.35 15.83
N VAL A 321 -8.41 0.54 15.24
CA VAL A 321 -7.48 1.01 14.20
C VAL A 321 -8.25 1.53 13.00
N LEU A 322 -9.28 0.80 12.54
CA LEU A 322 -10.15 1.26 11.44
C LEU A 322 -10.97 2.49 11.83
N LYS A 323 -11.45 2.56 13.07
CA LYS A 323 -12.13 3.75 13.58
C LYS A 323 -11.22 4.98 13.48
N GLU A 324 -9.99 4.90 13.95
CA GLU A 324 -9.01 6.00 13.87
C GLU A 324 -8.68 6.36 12.42
N LEU A 325 -8.52 5.36 11.53
CA LEU A 325 -8.36 5.59 10.09
C LEU A 325 -9.51 6.40 9.52
N PHE A 326 -10.76 6.02 9.79
CA PHE A 326 -11.92 6.74 9.28
C PHE A 326 -12.10 8.11 9.93
N ASP A 327 -11.78 8.25 11.22
CA ASP A 327 -11.75 9.57 11.87
C ASP A 327 -10.75 10.50 11.17
N TYR A 328 -9.58 9.97 10.78
CA TYR A 328 -8.59 10.71 10.01
C TYR A 328 -9.09 11.04 8.60
N LEU A 329 -9.57 10.06 7.83
CA LEU A 329 -10.03 10.23 6.46
C LEU A 329 -11.25 11.18 6.33
N THR A 330 -12.05 11.32 7.38
CA THR A 330 -13.24 12.17 7.37
C THR A 330 -13.02 13.57 7.96
N GLN A 331 -11.79 13.94 8.33
CA GLN A 331 -11.48 15.30 8.79
C GLN A 331 -11.48 16.31 7.61
N ASP A 332 -12.06 17.48 7.82
CA ASP A 332 -12.17 18.49 6.76
C ASP A 332 -10.82 18.95 6.20
N VAL A 333 -9.80 19.05 7.05
CA VAL A 333 -8.44 19.41 6.64
C VAL A 333 -7.84 18.34 5.73
N HIS A 334 -8.05 17.07 6.06
CA HIS A 334 -7.55 15.94 5.26
C HIS A 334 -8.19 15.92 3.89
N ARG A 335 -9.52 16.02 3.80
CA ARG A 335 -10.25 16.08 2.53
C ARG A 335 -9.77 17.22 1.62
N LYS A 336 -9.46 18.38 2.19
CA LYS A 336 -8.98 19.55 1.44
C LYS A 336 -7.66 19.29 0.72
N TYR A 337 -6.80 18.39 1.23
CA TYR A 337 -5.49 18.08 0.65
C TYR A 337 -5.45 16.73 -0.08
N SER A 338 -6.32 15.79 0.29
CA SER A 338 -6.27 14.42 -0.23
C SER A 338 -6.92 14.23 -1.60
N PHE A 339 -7.84 15.13 -1.98
CA PHE A 339 -8.42 15.15 -3.32
C PHE A 339 -7.66 16.05 -4.30
N THR A 340 -6.51 16.61 -3.91
CA THR A 340 -5.60 17.26 -4.84
C THR A 340 -4.83 16.21 -5.62
N ARG A 341 -4.78 16.32 -6.96
CA ARG A 341 -3.91 15.49 -7.78
C ARG A 341 -2.48 15.61 -7.28
N GLU A 342 -1.77 14.50 -7.13
CA GLU A 342 -0.33 14.53 -6.95
C GLU A 342 0.28 15.25 -8.15
N ALA A 343 0.88 16.40 -7.90
CA ALA A 343 1.65 17.08 -8.91
C ALA A 343 3.08 16.51 -8.88
N GLY A 344 3.61 16.10 -10.01
CA GLY A 344 5.00 15.68 -10.15
C GLY A 344 5.95 16.83 -9.83
N PHE A 345 7.21 16.51 -9.59
CA PHE A 345 8.25 17.51 -9.30
C PHE A 345 8.40 18.56 -10.42
N HIS A 346 8.05 18.17 -11.66
CA HIS A 346 7.93 19.06 -12.81
C HIS A 346 6.62 18.77 -13.53
N GLU A 347 5.75 19.75 -13.62
CA GLU A 347 4.47 19.66 -14.30
C GLU A 347 4.36 20.66 -15.45
N ARG A 348 3.55 20.30 -16.47
CA ARG A 348 3.10 21.26 -17.46
C ARG A 348 1.85 21.95 -16.91
N ILE A 349 1.96 23.22 -16.63
CA ILE A 349 0.84 24.04 -16.21
C ILE A 349 0.49 25.06 -17.32
N ASN A 350 -0.80 25.31 -17.52
CA ASN A 350 -1.25 26.38 -18.37
C ASN A 350 -1.41 27.63 -17.55
N ILE A 351 -0.66 28.68 -17.90
CA ILE A 351 -0.80 30.00 -17.32
C ILE A 351 -1.62 30.85 -18.30
N ASP A 352 -2.74 31.39 -17.85
CA ASP A 352 -3.59 32.26 -18.66
C ASP A 352 -2.79 33.41 -19.26
N GLY A 353 -2.77 33.50 -20.59
CA GLY A 353 -2.02 34.47 -21.37
C GLY A 353 -0.60 34.06 -21.80
N TYR A 354 -0.05 32.96 -21.28
CA TYR A 354 1.33 32.51 -21.59
C TYR A 354 1.40 31.11 -22.19
N GLY A 355 0.29 30.34 -22.16
CA GLY A 355 0.27 28.97 -22.66
C GLY A 355 0.90 27.94 -21.71
N PRO A 356 1.19 26.71 -22.20
CA PRO A 356 1.75 25.67 -21.36
C PRO A 356 3.22 25.94 -21.03
N VAL A 357 3.53 26.03 -19.75
CA VAL A 357 4.90 26.14 -19.22
C VAL A 357 5.26 24.91 -18.40
N ARG A 358 6.54 24.54 -18.38
CA ARG A 358 7.05 23.51 -17.50
C ARG A 358 7.43 24.17 -16.17
N ALA A 359 6.69 23.85 -15.11
CA ALA A 359 6.92 24.41 -13.78
C ALA A 359 7.47 23.36 -12.83
N LYS A 360 8.40 23.78 -11.97
CA LYS A 360 8.88 23.00 -10.83
C LYS A 360 8.05 23.38 -9.61
N LEU A 361 7.44 22.39 -8.97
CA LEU A 361 6.78 22.60 -7.67
C LEU A 361 7.84 22.72 -6.57
N ASP A 362 7.92 23.89 -5.96
CA ASP A 362 8.74 24.11 -4.77
C ASP A 362 7.87 23.87 -3.52
N THR A 363 8.05 22.71 -2.88
CA THR A 363 7.35 22.35 -1.63
C THR A 363 8.08 22.83 -0.37
N GLY A 364 9.23 23.55 -0.52
CA GLY A 364 10.11 23.96 0.57
C GLY A 364 9.73 25.26 1.26
N ASN A 365 8.83 26.06 0.68
CA ASN A 365 8.42 27.33 1.27
C ASN A 365 7.31 27.12 2.32
N GLY A 366 7.66 27.19 3.59
CA GLY A 366 6.73 27.16 4.72
C GLY A 366 5.79 28.37 4.85
N THR A 367 5.65 29.18 3.79
CA THR A 367 4.72 30.30 3.68
C THR A 367 3.60 29.95 2.70
N SER A 368 2.45 30.57 2.88
CA SER A 368 1.20 30.31 2.13
C SER A 368 1.24 30.67 0.62
N ALA A 369 2.40 30.97 0.06
CA ALA A 369 2.59 31.27 -1.35
C ALA A 369 3.53 30.24 -1.99
N SER A 370 3.01 29.47 -2.94
CA SER A 370 3.83 28.64 -3.82
C SER A 370 4.48 29.54 -4.88
N MET A 371 5.80 29.68 -4.87
CA MET A 371 6.52 30.29 -5.97
C MET A 371 6.83 29.23 -7.03
N PHE A 372 6.40 29.49 -8.25
CA PHE A 372 6.77 28.71 -9.42
C PHE A 372 8.02 29.35 -10.05
N HIS A 373 9.09 28.60 -10.17
CA HIS A 373 10.22 28.95 -11.04
C HIS A 373 9.94 28.38 -12.44
N VAL A 374 9.85 29.25 -13.44
CA VAL A 374 9.64 28.92 -14.85
C VAL A 374 10.99 28.73 -15.54
#